data_17dad1b54ddf7f03c5a24d1d0cdc7c99
#
_entry.id   17dad1b54ddf7f03c5a24d1d0cdc7c99
#
_cell.length_a   1.000
_cell.length_b   1.000
_cell.length_c   1.000
_cell.angle_alpha   90.00
_cell.angle_beta   90.00
_cell.angle_gamma   90.00
#
_symmetry.space_group_name_H-M   'P 1'
#
loop_
_entity.id
_entity.type
_entity.pdbx_description
1 polymer ?
#
loop_
_entity_poly.entity_id
_entity_poly.type
_entity_poly.pdbx_seq_one_letter_code
_entity_poly.pdbx_strand_id
1 'polypeptide(L)'
;MKLAQVRWRGNIVAGVFEEGMVRPIPGYTMQDLIARSERDGVELTKLAAELASTHQEEVPPVLPIHPREVWACGCTYETSASFRDAEHGTREGFYAHVYKAPRPEIFYKGGARVCVGPGKPIGLRPDSRFTAPEPELAVVLGSRGKVLGYTLANDVSAWDIERENPLYLPQSKVYDACCALGPVIVTPDELGDPYRLRMTCRITRGDQTTFSGEVSTSKLGRKVETLVEYLLRANSVPGGSVLLTGTGIIVTEESALAAGDVVSIHVAEIGELSNPAVVV
;
A
#
# COMPACT_ATOMS: atom_id res chain seq x y z
N MET A 1 8.49 16.19 2.84
CA MET A 1 9.73 15.36 2.85
C MET A 1 9.41 13.98 2.29
N LYS A 2 10.33 13.37 1.50
CA LYS A 2 10.21 11.99 1.03
C LYS A 2 11.18 11.10 1.79
N LEU A 3 10.68 10.01 2.36
CA LEU A 3 11.44 9.05 3.18
C LEU A 3 11.32 7.64 2.59
N ALA A 4 12.37 6.84 2.64
CA ALA A 4 12.30 5.41 2.36
C ALA A 4 13.48 4.68 3.01
N GLN A 5 13.55 3.38 2.80
CA GLN A 5 14.75 2.60 3.11
C GLN A 5 15.56 2.34 1.86
N VAL A 6 16.85 2.28 2.01
CA VAL A 6 17.83 1.93 0.99
C VAL A 6 18.81 0.88 1.49
N ARG A 7 19.43 0.15 0.57
CA ARG A 7 20.57 -0.69 0.89
C ARG A 7 21.85 0.14 0.81
N TRP A 8 22.38 0.49 1.95
CA TRP A 8 23.57 1.30 2.08
C TRP A 8 24.68 0.58 2.87
N ARG A 9 25.85 0.42 2.25
CA ARG A 9 27.00 -0.30 2.84
C ARG A 9 26.64 -1.67 3.41
N GLY A 10 25.81 -2.43 2.68
CA GLY A 10 25.35 -3.76 3.07
C GLY A 10 24.19 -3.82 4.05
N ASN A 11 23.79 -2.70 4.65
CA ASN A 11 22.67 -2.61 5.60
C ASN A 11 21.44 -1.95 4.95
N ILE A 12 20.26 -2.24 5.50
CA ILE A 12 19.04 -1.50 5.19
C ILE A 12 18.96 -0.34 6.19
N VAL A 13 18.95 0.88 5.68
CA VAL A 13 18.82 2.10 6.48
C VAL A 13 17.72 2.99 5.94
N ALA A 14 17.14 3.83 6.79
CA ALA A 14 16.27 4.91 6.37
C ALA A 14 17.07 5.97 5.59
N GLY A 15 16.39 6.75 4.77
CA GLY A 15 17.01 7.85 4.04
C GLY A 15 15.99 8.93 3.67
N VAL A 16 16.49 10.13 3.50
CA VAL A 16 15.75 11.29 2.98
C VAL A 16 16.02 11.39 1.49
N PHE A 17 14.96 11.38 0.68
CA PHE A 17 15.02 11.47 -0.78
C PHE A 17 14.75 12.90 -1.24
N GLU A 18 15.63 13.42 -2.09
CA GLU A 18 15.54 14.75 -2.71
C GLU A 18 16.06 14.64 -4.14
N GLU A 19 15.26 15.02 -5.12
CA GLU A 19 15.66 15.09 -6.55
C GLU A 19 16.34 13.81 -7.11
N GLY A 20 15.83 12.62 -6.70
CA GLY A 20 16.38 11.33 -7.14
C GLY A 20 17.59 10.83 -6.34
N MET A 21 18.12 11.67 -5.46
CA MET A 21 19.23 11.33 -4.57
C MET A 21 18.72 10.96 -3.18
N VAL A 22 19.49 10.17 -2.44
CA VAL A 22 19.21 9.84 -1.06
C VAL A 22 20.30 10.31 -0.12
N ARG A 23 19.92 10.88 1.00
CA ARG A 23 20.77 11.09 2.17
C ARG A 23 20.49 9.98 3.20
N PRO A 24 21.35 8.95 3.30
CA PRO A 24 21.15 7.85 4.24
C PRO A 24 21.15 8.32 5.69
N ILE A 25 20.41 7.59 6.55
CA ILE A 25 20.40 7.77 8.00
C ILE A 25 21.08 6.56 8.63
N PRO A 26 22.41 6.59 8.86
CA PRO A 26 23.16 5.45 9.32
C PRO A 26 22.66 4.92 10.66
N GLY A 27 22.53 3.59 10.78
CA GLY A 27 22.15 2.93 12.01
C GLY A 27 20.65 2.94 12.35
N TYR A 28 19.81 3.49 11.48
CA TYR A 28 18.36 3.50 11.67
C TYR A 28 17.63 2.88 10.47
N THR A 29 16.79 1.89 10.71
CA THR A 29 15.71 1.52 9.80
C THR A 29 14.57 2.55 9.90
N MET A 30 13.58 2.48 9.02
CA MET A 30 12.40 3.35 9.14
C MET A 30 11.64 3.09 10.45
N GLN A 31 11.57 1.83 10.90
CA GLN A 31 10.94 1.48 12.17
C GLN A 31 11.70 2.08 13.37
N ASP A 32 13.03 2.03 13.35
CA ASP A 32 13.84 2.61 14.42
C ASP A 32 13.68 4.13 14.47
N LEU A 33 13.61 4.77 13.31
CA LEU A 33 13.43 6.22 13.20
C LEU A 33 12.06 6.65 13.75
N ILE A 34 10.98 5.94 13.40
CA ILE A 34 9.63 6.18 13.92
C ILE A 34 9.62 5.96 15.45
N ALA A 35 10.14 4.82 15.92
CA ALA A 35 10.16 4.51 17.34
C ALA A 35 10.96 5.55 18.16
N ARG A 36 12.05 6.07 17.61
CA ARG A 36 12.82 7.12 18.25
C ARG A 36 12.07 8.45 18.26
N SER A 37 11.47 8.85 17.14
CA SER A 37 10.65 10.04 17.03
C SER A 37 9.53 10.06 18.09
N GLU A 38 8.84 8.94 18.25
CA GLU A 38 7.75 8.81 19.22
C GLU A 38 8.25 8.83 20.69
N ARG A 39 9.32 8.10 20.98
CA ARG A 39 9.91 8.05 22.32
C ARG A 39 10.45 9.41 22.78
N ASP A 40 11.13 10.12 21.88
CA ASP A 40 11.80 11.38 22.19
C ASP A 40 10.84 12.60 22.04
N GLY A 41 9.62 12.36 21.51
CA GLY A 41 8.64 13.41 21.26
C GLY A 41 9.05 14.42 20.18
N VAL A 42 9.92 14.00 19.26
CA VAL A 42 10.44 14.83 18.16
C VAL A 42 9.72 14.47 16.86
N GLU A 43 9.33 15.48 16.08
CA GLU A 43 8.71 15.25 14.77
C GLU A 43 9.63 14.40 13.86
N LEU A 44 9.03 13.42 13.16
CA LEU A 44 9.77 12.46 12.32
C LEU A 44 10.63 13.17 11.26
N THR A 45 10.08 14.20 10.63
CA THR A 45 10.79 15.00 9.59
C THR A 45 11.99 15.73 10.15
N LYS A 46 11.85 16.30 11.35
CA LYS A 46 12.94 16.99 12.05
C LYS A 46 14.04 16.01 12.41
N LEU A 47 13.66 14.89 13.02
CA LEU A 47 14.63 13.84 13.40
C LEU A 47 15.35 13.26 12.18
N ALA A 48 14.62 13.01 11.09
CA ALA A 48 15.20 12.53 9.84
C ALA A 48 16.20 13.52 9.25
N ALA A 49 15.88 14.81 9.23
CA ALA A 49 16.78 15.85 8.73
C ALA A 49 18.05 15.98 9.57
N GLU A 50 17.95 15.88 10.92
CA GLU A 50 19.08 15.95 11.84
C GLU A 50 20.02 14.75 11.73
N LEU A 51 19.49 13.54 11.47
CA LEU A 51 20.28 12.31 11.43
C LEU A 51 20.77 11.94 10.04
N ALA A 52 20.20 12.54 8.98
CA ALA A 52 20.60 12.26 7.63
C ALA A 52 22.06 12.67 7.36
N SER A 53 22.77 11.80 6.65
CA SER A 53 24.12 12.09 6.18
C SER A 53 24.15 13.37 5.34
N THR A 54 25.25 14.09 5.36
CA THR A 54 25.51 15.19 4.41
C THR A 54 25.87 14.66 3.01
N HIS A 55 26.26 13.39 2.91
CA HIS A 55 26.58 12.73 1.66
C HIS A 55 25.29 12.26 0.97
N GLN A 56 25.22 12.53 -0.33
CA GLN A 56 24.12 12.10 -1.20
C GLN A 56 24.59 11.01 -2.14
N GLU A 57 23.74 10.03 -2.39
CA GLU A 57 24.00 8.91 -3.30
C GLU A 57 22.77 8.64 -4.17
N GLU A 58 22.99 8.17 -5.39
CA GLU A 58 21.93 7.64 -6.24
C GLU A 58 21.77 6.15 -5.95
N VAL A 59 20.83 5.82 -5.05
CA VAL A 59 20.53 4.44 -4.66
C VAL A 59 19.02 4.23 -4.72
N PRO A 60 18.54 3.18 -5.40
CA PRO A 60 17.10 2.93 -5.49
C PRO A 60 16.51 2.58 -4.13
N PRO A 61 15.27 3.01 -3.86
CA PRO A 61 14.56 2.61 -2.65
C PRO A 61 14.27 1.10 -2.67
N VAL A 62 14.32 0.50 -1.47
CA VAL A 62 13.79 -0.85 -1.22
C VAL A 62 12.40 -0.75 -0.60
N LEU A 63 11.90 -1.80 0.05
CA LEU A 63 10.66 -1.71 0.84
C LEU A 63 10.77 -0.50 1.78
N PRO A 64 9.92 0.54 1.65
CA PRO A 64 10.14 1.83 2.32
C PRO A 64 10.04 1.74 3.83
N ILE A 65 9.33 0.75 4.33
CA ILE A 65 9.20 0.39 5.75
C ILE A 65 8.93 -1.12 5.84
N HIS A 66 9.49 -1.79 6.83
CA HIS A 66 9.06 -3.13 7.24
C HIS A 66 7.91 -2.95 8.25
N PRO A 67 6.64 -2.97 7.82
CA PRO A 67 5.53 -2.58 8.68
C PRO A 67 5.35 -3.57 9.83
N ARG A 68 4.98 -3.06 11.01
CA ARG A 68 4.59 -3.90 12.15
C ARG A 68 3.36 -4.71 11.80
N GLU A 69 2.36 -4.02 11.29
CA GLU A 69 1.11 -4.59 10.81
C GLU A 69 0.71 -3.89 9.51
N VAL A 70 0.01 -4.61 8.65
CA VAL A 70 -0.68 -4.06 7.49
C VAL A 70 -2.15 -4.36 7.64
N TRP A 71 -2.95 -3.31 7.65
CA TRP A 71 -4.40 -3.35 7.62
C TRP A 71 -4.88 -2.83 6.27
N ALA A 72 -6.00 -3.30 5.79
CA ALA A 72 -6.56 -2.86 4.53
C ALA A 72 -8.05 -2.58 4.66
N CYS A 73 -8.57 -1.71 3.79
CA CYS A 73 -9.97 -1.32 3.75
C CYS A 73 -10.60 -1.78 2.44
N GLY A 74 -11.76 -2.41 2.53
CA GLY A 74 -12.57 -2.76 1.37
C GLY A 74 -13.72 -1.80 1.14
N CYS A 75 -14.32 -1.86 -0.05
CA CYS A 75 -15.54 -1.12 -0.42
C CYS A 75 -15.48 0.38 -0.13
N THR A 76 -14.33 1.02 -0.35
CA THR A 76 -14.12 2.44 -0.10
C THR A 76 -14.39 3.32 -1.31
N TYR A 77 -14.47 2.73 -2.52
CA TYR A 77 -14.90 3.39 -3.76
C TYR A 77 -16.22 2.80 -4.24
N GLU A 78 -17.12 3.66 -4.74
CA GLU A 78 -18.43 3.22 -5.23
C GLU A 78 -18.31 2.23 -6.40
N THR A 79 -17.37 2.47 -7.30
CA THR A 79 -17.07 1.56 -8.42
C THR A 79 -16.67 0.17 -7.97
N SER A 80 -15.84 0.07 -6.92
CA SER A 80 -15.41 -1.20 -6.35
C SER A 80 -16.58 -1.96 -5.70
N ALA A 81 -17.41 -1.27 -4.93
CA ALA A 81 -18.57 -1.87 -4.29
C ALA A 81 -19.58 -2.40 -5.33
N SER A 82 -19.87 -1.60 -6.36
CA SER A 82 -20.80 -1.99 -7.43
C SER A 82 -20.29 -3.18 -8.26
N PHE A 83 -18.99 -3.23 -8.55
CA PHE A 83 -18.40 -4.36 -9.26
C PHE A 83 -18.47 -5.65 -8.42
N ARG A 84 -18.14 -5.59 -7.14
CA ARG A 84 -18.22 -6.74 -6.24
C ARG A 84 -19.64 -7.27 -6.11
N ASP A 85 -20.65 -6.40 -6.05
CA ASP A 85 -22.07 -6.83 -6.02
C ASP A 85 -22.47 -7.57 -7.30
N ALA A 86 -21.92 -7.20 -8.47
CA ALA A 86 -22.21 -7.86 -9.72
C ALA A 86 -21.51 -9.24 -9.86
N GLU A 87 -20.30 -9.37 -9.36
CA GLU A 87 -19.44 -10.54 -9.56
C GLU A 87 -19.55 -11.59 -8.46
N HIS A 88 -19.85 -11.18 -7.22
CA HIS A 88 -20.03 -12.11 -6.11
C HIS A 88 -21.47 -12.61 -6.09
N GLY A 89 -21.68 -13.92 -6.06
CA GLY A 89 -22.98 -14.54 -5.86
C GLY A 89 -23.61 -14.32 -4.47
N THR A 90 -23.23 -13.20 -3.82
CA THR A 90 -23.78 -12.79 -2.53
C THR A 90 -25.15 -12.14 -2.71
N ARG A 91 -25.84 -11.85 -1.59
CA ARG A 91 -27.10 -11.12 -1.60
C ARG A 91 -26.90 -9.78 -2.33
N GLU A 92 -27.76 -9.51 -3.31
CA GLU A 92 -27.78 -8.25 -4.05
C GLU A 92 -27.67 -7.02 -3.12
N GLY A 93 -26.77 -6.11 -3.44
CA GLY A 93 -26.52 -4.89 -2.68
C GLY A 93 -25.70 -5.09 -1.40
N PHE A 94 -25.06 -6.24 -1.18
CA PHE A 94 -24.25 -6.49 0.02
C PHE A 94 -23.06 -5.53 0.13
N TYR A 95 -22.27 -5.39 -0.92
CA TYR A 95 -21.10 -4.50 -0.94
C TYR A 95 -21.50 -3.02 -1.03
N ALA A 96 -22.56 -2.70 -1.76
CA ALA A 96 -23.15 -1.35 -1.78
C ALA A 96 -23.66 -0.95 -0.38
N HIS A 97 -24.19 -1.91 0.41
CA HIS A 97 -24.55 -1.67 1.80
C HIS A 97 -23.32 -1.35 2.64
N VAL A 98 -22.23 -2.13 2.52
CA VAL A 98 -20.96 -1.88 3.23
C VAL A 98 -20.38 -0.51 2.87
N TYR A 99 -20.42 -0.12 1.59
CA TYR A 99 -19.99 1.19 1.15
C TYR A 99 -20.75 2.34 1.85
N LYS A 100 -22.05 2.20 2.03
CA LYS A 100 -22.94 3.21 2.66
C LYS A 100 -22.97 3.12 4.18
N ALA A 101 -22.62 1.97 4.77
CA ALA A 101 -22.70 1.75 6.21
C ALA A 101 -21.74 2.69 6.98
N PRO A 102 -22.08 3.12 8.21
CA PRO A 102 -21.16 3.92 9.02
C PRO A 102 -19.83 3.19 9.30
N ARG A 103 -19.87 1.88 9.56
CA ARG A 103 -18.69 1.05 9.81
C ARG A 103 -18.05 0.64 8.49
N PRO A 104 -16.76 1.01 8.24
CA PRO A 104 -16.03 0.52 7.07
C PRO A 104 -15.67 -0.95 7.21
N GLU A 105 -15.43 -1.60 6.09
CA GLU A 105 -14.70 -2.86 6.05
C GLU A 105 -13.22 -2.58 6.32
N ILE A 106 -12.67 -3.22 7.36
CA ILE A 106 -11.24 -3.18 7.67
C ILE A 106 -10.81 -4.59 8.04
N PHE A 107 -9.74 -5.07 7.42
CA PHE A 107 -9.22 -6.41 7.66
C PHE A 107 -7.69 -6.40 7.81
N TYR A 108 -7.17 -7.45 8.45
CA TYR A 108 -5.74 -7.65 8.61
C TYR A 108 -5.14 -8.23 7.32
N LYS A 109 -4.22 -7.50 6.70
CA LYS A 109 -3.52 -7.91 5.47
C LYS A 109 -2.23 -8.68 5.77
N GLY A 110 -1.66 -8.51 6.94
CA GLY A 110 -0.44 -9.20 7.34
C GLY A 110 0.55 -8.31 8.09
N GLY A 111 1.81 -8.68 8.04
CA GLY A 111 2.94 -7.89 8.54
C GLY A 111 4.04 -7.83 7.49
N ALA A 112 5.26 -7.45 7.90
CA ALA A 112 6.39 -7.29 6.97
C ALA A 112 6.68 -8.55 6.13
N ARG A 113 6.35 -9.75 6.62
CA ARG A 113 6.63 -11.01 5.92
C ARG A 113 5.91 -11.15 4.58
N VAL A 114 4.75 -10.52 4.41
CA VAL A 114 3.97 -10.57 3.17
C VAL A 114 4.26 -9.39 2.25
N CYS A 115 5.11 -8.44 2.70
CA CYS A 115 5.38 -7.20 1.99
C CYS A 115 6.63 -7.31 1.12
N VAL A 116 6.53 -6.75 -0.08
CA VAL A 116 7.64 -6.58 -1.02
C VAL A 116 7.78 -5.10 -1.39
N GLY A 117 9.02 -4.69 -1.70
CA GLY A 117 9.33 -3.34 -2.17
C GLY A 117 9.34 -3.24 -3.69
N PRO A 118 9.69 -2.05 -4.22
CA PRO A 118 9.81 -1.82 -5.66
C PRO A 118 10.75 -2.82 -6.33
N GLY A 119 10.36 -3.31 -7.51
CA GLY A 119 11.11 -4.26 -8.32
C GLY A 119 11.15 -5.70 -7.77
N LYS A 120 10.59 -5.97 -6.59
CA LYS A 120 10.50 -7.31 -6.03
C LYS A 120 9.22 -8.01 -6.49
N PRO A 121 9.25 -9.34 -6.66
CA PRO A 121 8.08 -10.05 -7.18
C PRO A 121 6.91 -10.04 -6.20
N ILE A 122 5.71 -9.80 -6.74
CA ILE A 122 4.44 -10.06 -6.06
C ILE A 122 4.00 -11.50 -6.30
N GLY A 123 3.30 -12.09 -5.32
CA GLY A 123 2.91 -13.50 -5.32
C GLY A 123 1.59 -13.76 -6.04
N LEU A 124 1.56 -14.82 -6.84
CA LEU A 124 0.36 -15.45 -7.38
C LEU A 124 0.17 -16.79 -6.68
N ARG A 125 -1.01 -17.03 -6.12
CA ARG A 125 -1.32 -18.34 -5.51
C ARG A 125 -1.46 -19.42 -6.58
N PRO A 126 -0.86 -20.63 -6.42
CA PRO A 126 -0.98 -21.70 -7.41
C PRO A 126 -2.39 -22.30 -7.49
N ASP A 127 -3.22 -22.09 -6.46
CA ASP A 127 -4.61 -22.54 -6.36
C ASP A 127 -5.63 -21.47 -6.75
N SER A 128 -5.18 -20.28 -7.24
CA SER A 128 -6.02 -19.20 -7.75
C SER A 128 -5.88 -19.09 -9.27
N ARG A 129 -7.00 -18.90 -9.96
CA ARG A 129 -7.06 -18.66 -11.41
C ARG A 129 -7.29 -17.19 -11.74
N PHE A 130 -7.71 -16.40 -10.77
CA PHE A 130 -7.94 -14.98 -10.92
C PHE A 130 -7.32 -14.20 -9.77
N THR A 131 -6.03 -13.90 -9.90
CA THR A 131 -5.33 -12.96 -9.03
C THR A 131 -5.31 -11.60 -9.70
N ALA A 132 -5.75 -10.55 -8.98
CA ALA A 132 -5.78 -9.18 -9.46
C ALA A 132 -4.92 -8.26 -8.59
N PRO A 133 -4.27 -7.24 -9.15
CA PRO A 133 -3.71 -6.14 -8.39
C PRO A 133 -4.83 -5.20 -7.94
N GLU A 134 -4.72 -4.68 -6.74
CA GLU A 134 -5.56 -3.62 -6.20
C GLU A 134 -4.65 -2.42 -5.82
N PRO A 135 -4.51 -1.45 -6.75
CA PRO A 135 -3.71 -0.24 -6.51
C PRO A 135 -4.36 0.67 -5.48
N GLU A 136 -3.59 1.08 -4.48
CA GLU A 136 -4.11 1.83 -3.34
C GLU A 136 -3.17 2.94 -2.89
N LEU A 137 -3.75 4.02 -2.35
CA LEU A 137 -3.04 4.91 -1.47
C LEU A 137 -2.90 4.21 -0.11
N ALA A 138 -1.71 4.20 0.45
CA ALA A 138 -1.45 3.62 1.76
C ALA A 138 -0.97 4.68 2.74
N VAL A 139 -1.36 4.53 3.99
CA VAL A 139 -1.07 5.48 5.08
C VAL A 139 -0.12 4.82 6.07
N VAL A 140 1.03 5.42 6.32
CA VAL A 140 1.96 5.01 7.38
C VAL A 140 1.53 5.67 8.68
N LEU A 141 1.27 4.85 9.69
CA LEU A 141 0.75 5.29 10.98
C LEU A 141 1.83 5.27 12.06
N GLY A 142 1.87 6.33 12.83
CA GLY A 142 2.50 6.35 14.14
C GLY A 142 1.59 5.73 15.20
N SER A 143 2.11 5.63 16.42
CA SER A 143 1.29 5.26 17.57
C SER A 143 0.11 6.23 17.71
N ARG A 144 -1.04 5.72 18.22
CA ARG A 144 -2.28 6.50 18.36
C ARG A 144 -2.87 7.00 17.02
N GLY A 145 -2.45 6.43 15.87
CA GLY A 145 -3.02 6.75 14.57
C GLY A 145 -2.55 8.07 13.95
N LYS A 146 -1.46 8.67 14.45
CA LYS A 146 -0.86 9.82 13.78
C LYS A 146 -0.45 9.42 12.36
N VAL A 147 -0.92 10.15 11.34
CA VAL A 147 -0.48 9.97 9.96
C VAL A 147 0.96 10.50 9.83
N LEU A 148 1.90 9.62 9.56
CA LEU A 148 3.32 9.95 9.35
C LEU A 148 3.65 10.24 7.89
N GLY A 149 2.88 9.64 6.98
CA GLY A 149 3.04 9.83 5.54
C GLY A 149 2.20 8.89 4.72
N TYR A 150 2.34 9.01 3.41
CA TYR A 150 1.60 8.25 2.41
C TYR A 150 2.57 7.55 1.46
N THR A 151 2.19 6.38 0.98
CA THR A 151 2.93 5.61 -0.02
C THR A 151 1.96 4.91 -0.96
N LEU A 152 2.45 4.25 -2.01
CA LEU A 152 1.62 3.38 -2.84
C LEU A 152 1.60 1.98 -2.27
N ALA A 153 0.49 1.29 -2.49
CA ALA A 153 0.36 -0.12 -2.20
C ALA A 153 -0.29 -0.88 -3.37
N ASN A 154 0.00 -2.17 -3.42
CA ASN A 154 -0.75 -3.14 -4.20
C ASN A 154 -1.27 -4.21 -3.24
N ASP A 155 -2.58 -4.22 -3.00
CA ASP A 155 -3.27 -5.27 -2.24
C ASP A 155 -3.57 -6.43 -3.19
N VAL A 156 -2.55 -7.25 -3.48
CA VAL A 156 -2.68 -8.38 -4.40
C VAL A 156 -3.67 -9.39 -3.84
N SER A 157 -4.69 -9.72 -4.63
CA SER A 157 -5.87 -10.44 -4.17
C SER A 157 -6.19 -11.62 -5.05
N ALA A 158 -6.36 -12.81 -4.46
CA ALA A 158 -6.89 -13.99 -5.13
C ALA A 158 -8.42 -13.87 -5.22
N TRP A 159 -8.90 -13.19 -6.25
CA TRP A 159 -10.29 -12.77 -6.38
C TRP A 159 -11.30 -13.90 -6.53
N ASP A 160 -10.92 -14.98 -7.20
CA ASP A 160 -11.76 -16.18 -7.33
C ASP A 160 -12.02 -16.85 -5.98
N ILE A 161 -11.02 -16.85 -5.07
CA ILE A 161 -11.20 -17.38 -3.70
C ILE A 161 -12.13 -16.47 -2.88
N GLU A 162 -11.96 -15.14 -2.97
CA GLU A 162 -12.85 -14.18 -2.31
C GLU A 162 -14.28 -14.29 -2.86
N ARG A 163 -14.44 -14.44 -4.18
CA ARG A 163 -15.72 -14.59 -4.86
C ARG A 163 -16.43 -15.89 -4.49
N GLU A 164 -15.70 -16.97 -4.26
CA GLU A 164 -16.27 -18.25 -3.86
C GLU A 164 -17.03 -18.14 -2.52
N ASN A 165 -16.42 -17.49 -1.53
CA ASN A 165 -17.06 -17.26 -0.24
C ASN A 165 -16.40 -16.10 0.51
N PRO A 166 -17.16 -15.06 0.93
CA PRO A 166 -16.61 -13.93 1.70
C PRO A 166 -15.86 -14.33 2.98
N LEU A 167 -16.17 -15.50 3.57
CA LEU A 167 -15.45 -16.05 4.72
C LEU A 167 -14.02 -16.51 4.39
N TYR A 168 -13.69 -16.62 3.09
CA TYR A 168 -12.34 -16.96 2.62
C TYR A 168 -11.46 -15.71 2.40
N LEU A 169 -11.96 -14.52 2.76
CA LEU A 169 -11.22 -13.26 2.67
C LEU A 169 -9.78 -13.39 3.20
N PRO A 170 -9.50 -13.98 4.38
CA PRO A 170 -8.12 -14.13 4.84
C PRO A 170 -7.24 -14.97 3.90
N GLN A 171 -7.78 -15.97 3.22
CA GLN A 171 -7.03 -16.79 2.27
C GLN A 171 -6.80 -16.07 0.94
N SER A 172 -7.75 -15.24 0.52
CA SER A 172 -7.62 -14.37 -0.66
C SER A 172 -6.58 -13.26 -0.46
N LYS A 173 -6.48 -12.72 0.74
CA LYS A 173 -5.74 -11.48 1.04
C LYS A 173 -4.40 -11.69 1.78
N VAL A 174 -4.14 -12.87 2.39
CA VAL A 174 -2.96 -13.09 3.23
C VAL A 174 -2.20 -14.34 2.78
N TYR A 175 -1.18 -14.13 1.96
CA TYR A 175 -0.25 -15.16 1.49
C TYR A 175 1.11 -14.52 1.15
N ASP A 176 2.08 -15.30 0.69
CA ASP A 176 3.43 -14.80 0.46
C ASP A 176 3.47 -13.75 -0.67
N ALA A 177 4.17 -12.64 -0.42
CA ALA A 177 4.32 -11.52 -1.36
C ALA A 177 2.98 -10.91 -1.86
N CYS A 178 1.90 -11.00 -1.09
CA CYS A 178 0.59 -10.50 -1.46
C CYS A 178 0.41 -8.98 -1.24
N CYS A 179 1.44 -8.27 -0.79
CA CYS A 179 1.39 -6.82 -0.56
C CYS A 179 2.66 -6.17 -1.09
N ALA A 180 2.56 -5.24 -2.04
CA ALA A 180 3.68 -4.39 -2.41
C ALA A 180 3.52 -2.99 -1.82
N LEU A 181 4.63 -2.38 -1.36
CA LEU A 181 4.65 -1.03 -0.83
C LEU A 181 5.80 -0.23 -1.43
N GLY A 182 5.59 1.04 -1.72
CA GLY A 182 6.64 1.92 -2.21
C GLY A 182 6.17 3.02 -3.17
N PRO A 183 7.08 3.72 -3.84
CA PRO A 183 8.54 3.63 -3.68
C PRO A 183 9.05 4.34 -2.43
N VAL A 184 8.40 5.43 -2.02
CA VAL A 184 8.79 6.28 -0.89
C VAL A 184 7.58 6.59 0.00
N ILE A 185 7.82 7.03 1.21
CA ILE A 185 6.83 7.61 2.12
C ILE A 185 6.91 9.12 1.97
N VAL A 186 5.83 9.75 1.52
CA VAL A 186 5.72 11.22 1.38
C VAL A 186 4.99 11.76 2.60
N THR A 187 5.61 12.67 3.33
CA THR A 187 5.01 13.26 4.54
C THR A 187 3.79 14.13 4.19
N PRO A 188 2.84 14.34 5.12
CA PRO A 188 1.61 15.07 4.82
C PRO A 188 1.83 16.49 4.31
N ASP A 189 2.83 17.20 4.84
CA ASP A 189 3.21 18.54 4.41
C ASP A 189 3.74 18.60 2.98
N GLU A 190 4.45 17.56 2.55
CA GLU A 190 4.99 17.42 1.20
C GLU A 190 3.93 16.98 0.19
N LEU A 191 3.06 16.04 0.57
CA LEU A 191 2.02 15.51 -0.30
C LEU A 191 0.89 16.53 -0.54
N GLY A 192 0.57 17.32 0.46
CA GLY A 192 -0.58 18.23 0.46
C GLY A 192 -1.90 17.48 0.65
N ASP A 193 -2.84 17.65 -0.27
CA ASP A 193 -4.19 17.06 -0.15
C ASP A 193 -4.23 15.62 -0.68
N PRO A 194 -4.35 14.59 0.18
CA PRO A 194 -4.39 13.19 -0.24
C PRO A 194 -5.62 12.83 -1.08
N TYR A 195 -6.62 13.71 -1.14
CA TYR A 195 -7.87 13.52 -1.92
C TYR A 195 -7.83 14.16 -3.30
N ARG A 196 -6.65 14.60 -3.78
CA ARG A 196 -6.47 15.22 -5.11
C ARG A 196 -5.45 14.49 -5.99
N LEU A 197 -5.13 13.26 -5.64
CA LEU A 197 -4.15 12.47 -6.37
C LEU A 197 -4.80 11.76 -7.55
N ARG A 198 -4.06 11.65 -8.65
CA ARG A 198 -4.40 10.80 -9.80
C ARG A 198 -3.52 9.56 -9.76
N MET A 199 -4.14 8.42 -9.54
CA MET A 199 -3.47 7.13 -9.54
C MET A 199 -3.74 6.41 -10.84
N THR A 200 -2.69 5.86 -11.45
CA THR A 200 -2.80 5.00 -12.64
C THR A 200 -2.22 3.62 -12.32
N CYS A 201 -2.76 2.60 -12.99
CA CYS A 201 -2.26 1.24 -12.95
C CYS A 201 -2.13 0.70 -14.37
N ARG A 202 -1.03 0.02 -14.65
CA ARG A 202 -0.79 -0.69 -15.90
C ARG A 202 -0.31 -2.10 -15.60
N ILE A 203 -0.81 -3.07 -16.37
CA ILE A 203 -0.28 -4.43 -16.40
C ILE A 203 0.34 -4.65 -17.77
N THR A 204 1.58 -5.13 -17.81
CA THR A 204 2.27 -5.50 -19.06
C THR A 204 2.65 -6.97 -19.04
N ARG A 205 2.47 -7.64 -20.18
CA ARG A 205 2.88 -9.02 -20.44
C ARG A 205 3.84 -9.02 -21.61
N GLY A 206 5.14 -9.17 -21.32
CA GLY A 206 6.18 -8.86 -22.30
C GLY A 206 6.05 -7.39 -22.73
N ASP A 207 6.01 -7.13 -24.04
CA ASP A 207 5.90 -5.78 -24.60
C ASP A 207 4.45 -5.26 -24.74
N GLN A 208 3.45 -6.06 -24.33
CA GLN A 208 2.04 -5.71 -24.49
C GLN A 208 1.43 -5.19 -23.19
N THR A 209 0.67 -4.11 -23.27
CA THR A 209 -0.20 -3.66 -22.18
C THR A 209 -1.48 -4.48 -22.21
N THR A 210 -1.73 -5.29 -21.17
CA THR A 210 -2.93 -6.11 -21.01
C THR A 210 -4.03 -5.38 -20.24
N PHE A 211 -3.65 -4.39 -19.43
CA PHE A 211 -4.58 -3.56 -18.68
C PHE A 211 -4.01 -2.15 -18.48
N SER A 212 -4.90 -1.16 -18.51
CA SER A 212 -4.61 0.22 -18.08
C SER A 212 -5.85 0.81 -17.44
N GLY A 213 -5.70 1.35 -16.22
CA GLY A 213 -6.79 1.97 -15.48
C GLY A 213 -6.32 3.18 -14.69
N GLU A 214 -7.25 4.03 -14.30
CA GLU A 214 -6.97 5.20 -13.49
C GLU A 214 -8.11 5.53 -12.53
N VAL A 215 -7.77 6.19 -11.44
CA VAL A 215 -8.74 6.73 -10.48
C VAL A 215 -8.20 8.00 -9.83
N SER A 216 -9.10 8.89 -9.45
CA SER A 216 -8.77 10.00 -8.54
C SER A 216 -9.12 9.61 -7.11
N THR A 217 -8.22 9.90 -6.17
CA THR A 217 -8.49 9.72 -4.74
C THR A 217 -9.61 10.62 -4.21
N SER A 218 -10.04 11.62 -4.99
CA SER A 218 -11.25 12.39 -4.69
C SER A 218 -12.54 11.57 -4.67
N LYS A 219 -12.50 10.38 -5.29
CA LYS A 219 -13.62 9.42 -5.30
C LYS A 219 -13.61 8.46 -4.11
N LEU A 220 -12.62 8.57 -3.23
CA LEU A 220 -12.60 7.81 -1.98
C LEU A 220 -13.81 8.20 -1.12
N GLY A 221 -14.74 7.29 -0.93
CA GLY A 221 -16.01 7.52 -0.23
C GLY A 221 -15.88 7.67 1.27
N ARG A 222 -14.68 7.44 1.81
CA ARG A 222 -14.37 7.57 3.25
C ARG A 222 -13.07 8.32 3.44
N LYS A 223 -13.06 9.22 4.42
CA LYS A 223 -11.83 9.92 4.77
C LYS A 223 -10.85 9.00 5.50
N VAL A 224 -9.56 9.22 5.29
CA VAL A 224 -8.47 8.50 5.96
C VAL A 224 -8.62 8.58 7.48
N GLU A 225 -8.96 9.75 8.00
CA GLU A 225 -9.18 9.98 9.44
C GLU A 225 -10.27 9.07 10.00
N THR A 226 -11.37 8.88 9.25
CA THR A 226 -12.45 7.97 9.62
C THR A 226 -11.99 6.51 9.63
N LEU A 227 -11.23 6.10 8.61
CA LEU A 227 -10.68 4.74 8.55
C LEU A 227 -9.75 4.48 9.73
N VAL A 228 -8.85 5.41 10.03
CA VAL A 228 -7.93 5.32 11.19
C VAL A 228 -8.70 5.29 12.51
N GLU A 229 -9.74 6.13 12.67
CA GLU A 229 -10.59 6.12 13.87
C GLU A 229 -11.23 4.74 14.10
N TYR A 230 -11.79 4.14 13.04
CA TYR A 230 -12.41 2.82 13.16
C TYR A 230 -11.38 1.71 13.40
N LEU A 231 -10.20 1.79 12.78
CA LEU A 231 -9.12 0.85 13.02
C LEU A 231 -8.68 0.82 14.49
N LEU A 232 -8.66 1.99 15.14
CA LEU A 232 -8.19 2.14 16.51
C LEU A 232 -9.27 1.93 17.58
N ARG A 233 -10.54 1.72 17.19
CA ARG A 233 -11.60 1.45 18.16
C ARG A 233 -11.38 0.13 18.89
N ALA A 234 -11.03 0.21 20.17
CA ALA A 234 -10.69 -0.93 21.02
C ALA A 234 -9.55 -1.80 20.45
N ASN A 235 -8.65 -1.18 19.65
CA ASN A 235 -7.53 -1.84 19.00
C ASN A 235 -6.26 -0.99 19.13
N SER A 236 -5.18 -1.60 19.61
CA SER A 236 -3.88 -0.96 19.77
C SER A 236 -2.99 -1.31 18.59
N VAL A 237 -2.90 -0.40 17.61
CA VAL A 237 -2.06 -0.57 16.42
C VAL A 237 -0.68 0.05 16.68
N PRO A 238 0.42 -0.72 16.55
CA PRO A 238 1.76 -0.22 16.83
C PRO A 238 2.23 0.81 15.79
N GLY A 239 3.05 1.77 16.24
CA GLY A 239 3.70 2.74 15.34
C GLY A 239 4.54 2.05 14.26
N GLY A 240 4.49 2.57 13.03
CA GLY A 240 5.09 1.95 11.85
C GLY A 240 4.22 0.87 11.21
N SER A 241 2.93 0.81 11.56
CA SER A 241 1.93 0.04 10.81
C SER A 241 1.45 0.81 9.59
N VAL A 242 0.90 0.09 8.61
CA VAL A 242 0.39 0.64 7.35
C VAL A 242 -1.09 0.31 7.20
N LEU A 243 -1.88 1.30 6.79
CA LEU A 243 -3.29 1.14 6.42
C LEU A 243 -3.45 1.40 4.92
N LEU A 244 -3.92 0.40 4.19
CA LEU A 244 -4.34 0.49 2.80
C LEU A 244 -5.76 1.02 2.73
N THR A 245 -6.03 1.98 1.83
CA THR A 245 -7.29 2.74 1.85
C THR A 245 -8.37 2.19 0.93
N GLY A 246 -8.08 1.12 0.21
CA GLY A 246 -8.95 0.52 -0.79
C GLY A 246 -8.68 1.00 -2.21
N THR A 247 -9.10 0.20 -3.19
CA THR A 247 -8.90 0.47 -4.61
C THR A 247 -10.15 1.01 -5.29
N GLY A 248 -9.95 1.92 -6.25
CA GLY A 248 -10.98 2.36 -7.20
C GLY A 248 -10.66 1.95 -8.65
N ILE A 249 -9.57 1.20 -8.86
CA ILE A 249 -9.18 0.63 -10.15
C ILE A 249 -9.53 -0.86 -10.13
N ILE A 250 -10.43 -1.26 -11.01
CA ILE A 250 -10.94 -2.62 -11.08
C ILE A 250 -10.30 -3.36 -12.25
N VAL A 251 -9.61 -4.45 -11.95
CA VAL A 251 -9.04 -5.38 -12.92
C VAL A 251 -9.99 -6.57 -13.03
N THR A 252 -10.50 -6.84 -14.23
CA THR A 252 -11.41 -7.96 -14.49
C THR A 252 -10.67 -9.27 -14.75
N GLU A 253 -11.38 -10.39 -14.74
CA GLU A 253 -10.82 -11.73 -14.97
C GLU A 253 -10.07 -11.85 -16.31
N GLU A 254 -10.48 -11.11 -17.33
CA GLU A 254 -9.81 -11.06 -18.65
C GLU A 254 -8.36 -10.54 -18.55
N SER A 255 -8.08 -9.72 -17.55
CA SER A 255 -6.76 -9.16 -17.28
C SER A 255 -6.13 -9.74 -16.01
N ALA A 256 -6.54 -10.94 -15.59
CA ALA A 256 -5.96 -11.66 -14.48
C ALA A 256 -4.43 -11.78 -14.64
N LEU A 257 -3.72 -11.61 -13.52
CA LEU A 257 -2.26 -11.70 -13.53
C LEU A 257 -1.77 -13.11 -13.90
N ALA A 258 -0.74 -13.15 -14.71
CA ALA A 258 0.03 -14.36 -15.01
C ALA A 258 1.49 -14.17 -14.55
N ALA A 259 2.20 -15.28 -14.37
CA ALA A 259 3.63 -15.23 -14.05
C ALA A 259 4.40 -14.50 -15.16
N GLY A 260 5.26 -13.57 -14.78
CA GLY A 260 6.02 -12.72 -15.69
C GLY A 260 5.33 -11.39 -16.05
N ASP A 261 4.06 -11.20 -15.69
CA ASP A 261 3.44 -9.88 -15.83
C ASP A 261 4.13 -8.86 -14.92
N VAL A 262 4.11 -7.59 -15.32
CA VAL A 262 4.60 -6.49 -14.50
C VAL A 262 3.44 -5.55 -14.22
N VAL A 263 3.21 -5.28 -12.93
CA VAL A 263 2.23 -4.31 -12.46
C VAL A 263 2.96 -3.02 -12.10
N SER A 264 2.57 -1.90 -12.73
CA SER A 264 3.09 -0.56 -12.44
C SER A 264 1.96 0.34 -11.95
N ILE A 265 2.12 0.89 -10.74
CA ILE A 265 1.21 1.84 -10.09
C ILE A 265 1.92 3.17 -9.96
N HIS A 266 1.29 4.26 -10.40
CA HIS A 266 1.93 5.57 -10.41
C HIS A 266 1.01 6.66 -9.86
N VAL A 267 1.60 7.52 -9.04
CA VAL A 267 1.06 8.81 -8.57
C VAL A 267 2.19 9.82 -8.64
N ALA A 268 1.98 10.93 -9.33
CA ALA A 268 3.05 11.90 -9.63
C ALA A 268 3.78 12.44 -8.38
N GLU A 269 3.06 12.65 -7.30
CA GLU A 269 3.58 13.17 -6.04
C GLU A 269 4.43 12.15 -5.27
N ILE A 270 4.16 10.84 -5.47
CA ILE A 270 4.80 9.73 -4.74
C ILE A 270 5.86 9.04 -5.60
N GLY A 271 5.55 8.80 -6.87
CA GLY A 271 6.39 8.08 -7.82
C GLY A 271 5.73 6.81 -8.35
N GLU A 272 6.54 5.84 -8.79
CA GLU A 272 6.10 4.58 -9.36
C GLU A 272 6.47 3.39 -8.48
N LEU A 273 5.50 2.50 -8.24
CA LEU A 273 5.68 1.18 -7.65
C LEU A 273 5.48 0.14 -8.74
N SER A 274 6.55 -0.53 -9.14
CA SER A 274 6.52 -1.56 -10.19
C SER A 274 7.02 -2.89 -9.68
N ASN A 275 6.28 -3.97 -9.96
CA ASN A 275 6.55 -5.31 -9.45
C ASN A 275 6.26 -6.38 -10.51
N PRO A 276 7.19 -7.32 -10.78
CA PRO A 276 6.89 -8.51 -11.55
C PRO A 276 6.05 -9.50 -10.73
N ALA A 277 5.21 -10.29 -11.40
CA ALA A 277 4.37 -11.31 -10.79
C ALA A 277 5.00 -12.71 -10.92
N VAL A 278 4.98 -13.51 -9.85
CA VAL A 278 5.49 -14.89 -9.83
C VAL A 278 4.55 -15.81 -9.05
N VAL A 279 4.52 -17.08 -9.40
CA VAL A 279 3.82 -18.09 -8.59
C VAL A 279 4.63 -18.36 -7.32
N VAL A 280 3.98 -18.37 -6.14
CA VAL A 280 4.62 -18.58 -4.82
C VAL A 280 4.27 -19.93 -4.22
#